data_f178a72a3b26ced32b49fd5cddbb9798
#
_entry.id   f178a72a3b26ced32b49fd5cddbb9798
#
_cell.length_a   1.000
_cell.length_b   1.000
_cell.length_c   1.000
_cell.angle_alpha   90.00
_cell.angle_beta   90.00
_cell.angle_gamma   90.00
#
_symmetry.space_group_name_H-M   'P 1'
#
loop_
_entity.id
_entity.type
_entity.pdbx_description
1 polymer ?
#
loop_
_entity_poly.entity_id
_entity_poly.type
_entity_poly.pdbx_seq_one_letter_code
_entity_poly.pdbx_strand_id
1 'polypeptide(L)'
;MFVWQVVPTIDDLTDRRTNVTPLITEYPTGAWGDESRDYHVAVRVAAKPVGAEQLAARVQIEVGGEVVTQGLVKALWSDDSALTTRINPAVAHYTGQAELAQVIQEGLAAKADGDEDTATFKLGRAAKLAAETGNEEATQRLKKVVDIEDADTGTVRLKRDASKLDEMALDTSSTKTTRVRPSS
;
A
#
# COMPACT_ATOMS: atom_id res chain seq x y z
N MET A 1 -6.63 -13.64 -1.26
CA MET A 1 -5.42 -13.05 -1.88
C MET A 1 -5.71 -11.58 -2.06
N PHE A 2 -4.72 -10.72 -1.82
CA PHE A 2 -4.78 -9.27 -1.99
C PHE A 2 -3.70 -8.88 -2.97
N VAL A 3 -3.98 -7.94 -3.86
CA VAL A 3 -3.05 -7.51 -4.90
C VAL A 3 -3.07 -6.00 -5.03
N TRP A 4 -1.91 -5.38 -4.95
CA TRP A 4 -1.72 -3.95 -5.18
C TRP A 4 -0.67 -3.73 -6.25
N GLN A 5 -0.90 -2.82 -7.18
CA GLN A 5 0.19 -2.16 -7.87
C GLN A 5 0.86 -1.23 -6.86
N VAL A 6 2.18 -1.22 -6.79
CA VAL A 6 2.94 -0.37 -5.85
C VAL A 6 3.93 0.56 -6.54
N VAL A 7 4.17 0.36 -7.83
CA VAL A 7 4.96 1.25 -8.70
C VAL A 7 4.29 1.30 -10.07
N PRO A 8 4.16 2.45 -10.73
CA PRO A 8 4.57 3.81 -10.34
C PRO A 8 3.59 4.50 -9.39
N THR A 9 2.43 3.93 -9.19
CA THR A 9 1.38 4.43 -8.29
C THR A 9 0.78 3.30 -7.49
N ILE A 10 0.37 3.61 -6.26
CA ILE A 10 -0.38 2.66 -5.43
C ILE A 10 -1.81 2.57 -5.97
N ASP A 11 -2.23 1.36 -6.32
CA ASP A 11 -3.58 1.05 -6.80
C ASP A 11 -4.00 -0.32 -6.26
N ASP A 12 -5.09 -0.38 -5.51
CA ASP A 12 -5.63 -1.63 -4.98
C ASP A 12 -6.45 -2.35 -6.05
N LEU A 13 -5.98 -3.50 -6.47
CA LEU A 13 -6.62 -4.34 -7.47
C LEU A 13 -7.48 -5.44 -6.83
N THR A 14 -7.52 -5.54 -5.51
CA THR A 14 -8.13 -6.65 -4.78
C THR A 14 -9.59 -6.88 -5.16
N ASP A 15 -10.37 -5.81 -5.29
CA ASP A 15 -11.79 -5.87 -5.61
C ASP A 15 -12.09 -5.91 -7.12
N ARG A 16 -11.06 -5.74 -7.96
CA ARG A 16 -11.20 -5.85 -9.43
C ARG A 16 -10.98 -7.27 -9.95
N ARG A 17 -10.87 -8.25 -9.04
CA ARG A 17 -10.59 -9.63 -9.38
C ARG A 17 -11.72 -10.31 -10.14
N THR A 18 -11.35 -11.20 -11.06
CA THR A 18 -12.24 -12.16 -11.70
C THR A 18 -11.86 -13.57 -11.29
N ASN A 19 -12.78 -14.33 -10.72
CA ASN A 19 -12.57 -15.73 -10.39
C ASN A 19 -12.82 -16.58 -11.64
N VAL A 20 -11.76 -17.12 -12.23
CA VAL A 20 -11.85 -17.98 -13.43
C VAL A 20 -12.18 -19.41 -13.03
N THR A 21 -11.54 -19.90 -11.95
CA THR A 21 -11.84 -21.19 -11.32
C THR A 21 -11.73 -21.03 -9.80
N PRO A 22 -12.10 -22.04 -8.99
CA PRO A 22 -11.88 -21.99 -7.53
C PRO A 22 -10.42 -21.77 -7.11
N LEU A 23 -9.47 -22.05 -8.00
CA LEU A 23 -8.02 -21.95 -7.76
C LEU A 23 -7.34 -20.86 -8.59
N ILE A 24 -8.04 -20.24 -9.53
CA ILE A 24 -7.47 -19.23 -10.43
C ILE A 24 -8.27 -17.93 -10.30
N THR A 25 -7.57 -16.86 -9.98
CA THR A 25 -8.12 -15.52 -9.88
C THR A 25 -7.26 -14.58 -10.72
N GLU A 26 -7.87 -13.80 -11.58
CA GLU A 26 -7.24 -12.81 -12.42
C GLU A 26 -7.45 -11.39 -11.87
N TYR A 27 -6.45 -10.55 -12.04
CA TYR A 27 -6.46 -9.14 -11.66
C TYR A 27 -6.07 -8.29 -12.87
N PRO A 28 -6.98 -7.45 -13.39
CA PRO A 28 -6.68 -6.60 -14.53
C PRO A 28 -5.65 -5.54 -14.17
N THR A 29 -4.55 -5.50 -14.90
CA THR A 29 -3.47 -4.52 -14.69
C THR A 29 -3.58 -3.32 -15.63
N GLY A 30 -4.59 -3.29 -16.50
CA GLY A 30 -4.77 -2.25 -17.50
C GLY A 30 -3.78 -2.33 -18.66
N ALA A 31 -3.82 -1.31 -19.52
CA ALA A 31 -2.86 -1.20 -20.62
C ALA A 31 -1.48 -0.79 -20.11
N TRP A 32 -0.44 -1.34 -20.71
CA TRP A 32 0.95 -1.03 -20.41
C TRP A 32 1.56 -0.23 -21.55
N GLY A 33 2.31 0.84 -21.20
CA GLY A 33 3.20 1.55 -22.11
C GLY A 33 4.64 1.06 -21.96
N ASP A 34 5.60 1.92 -22.32
CA ASP A 34 7.03 1.69 -22.06
C ASP A 34 7.34 2.05 -20.59
N GLU A 35 6.92 1.18 -19.69
CA GLU A 35 7.03 1.40 -18.25
C GLU A 35 7.28 0.09 -17.49
N SER A 36 7.77 0.23 -16.27
CA SER A 36 7.92 -0.89 -15.34
C SER A 36 6.93 -0.74 -14.20
N ARG A 37 6.24 -1.82 -13.85
CA ARG A 37 5.30 -1.87 -12.72
C ARG A 37 5.73 -2.92 -11.71
N ASP A 38 5.58 -2.60 -10.43
CA ASP A 38 5.78 -3.55 -9.33
C ASP A 38 4.44 -3.84 -8.66
N TYR A 39 4.24 -5.09 -8.28
CA TYR A 39 3.03 -5.55 -7.62
C TYR A 39 3.36 -6.21 -6.29
N HIS A 40 2.56 -5.89 -5.27
CA HIS A 40 2.51 -6.62 -4.01
C HIS A 40 1.40 -7.65 -4.07
N VAL A 41 1.74 -8.88 -3.70
CA VAL A 41 0.77 -9.98 -3.58
C VAL A 41 0.83 -10.51 -2.15
N ALA A 42 -0.28 -10.41 -1.43
CA ALA A 42 -0.43 -11.01 -0.10
C ALA A 42 -1.37 -12.21 -0.15
N VAL A 43 -0.92 -13.33 0.38
CA VAL A 43 -1.66 -14.59 0.38
C VAL A 43 -1.90 -15.02 1.82
N ARG A 44 -3.16 -15.25 2.19
CA ARG A 44 -3.51 -15.83 3.48
C ARG A 44 -3.55 -17.35 3.33
N VAL A 45 -2.80 -18.06 4.16
CA VAL A 45 -2.77 -19.52 4.23
C VAL A 45 -3.18 -19.99 5.62
N ALA A 46 -3.76 -21.19 5.72
CA ALA A 46 -4.06 -21.80 7.00
C ALA A 46 -2.77 -22.17 7.72
N ALA A 47 -2.75 -22.04 9.04
CA ALA A 47 -1.59 -22.47 9.86
C ALA A 47 -1.35 -23.96 9.71
N LYS A 48 -0.06 -24.34 9.71
CA LYS A 48 0.40 -25.73 9.65
C LYS A 48 1.45 -25.99 10.74
N PRO A 49 1.76 -27.26 11.05
CA PRO A 49 2.83 -27.59 11.99
C PRO A 49 4.18 -27.00 11.56
N VAL A 50 5.05 -26.74 12.53
CA VAL A 50 6.43 -26.32 12.31
C VAL A 50 7.15 -27.32 11.41
N GLY A 51 7.95 -26.84 10.47
CA GLY A 51 8.64 -27.62 9.45
C GLY A 51 7.79 -27.90 8.19
N ALA A 52 6.49 -27.60 8.20
CA ALA A 52 5.69 -27.74 6.98
C ALA A 52 6.05 -26.69 5.94
N GLU A 53 6.08 -27.10 4.68
CA GLU A 53 6.21 -26.20 3.51
C GLU A 53 4.99 -26.36 2.60
N GLN A 54 4.54 -25.26 1.99
CA GLN A 54 3.43 -25.24 1.06
C GLN A 54 3.66 -24.20 -0.05
N LEU A 55 3.30 -24.56 -1.28
CA LEU A 55 3.09 -23.57 -2.33
C LEU A 55 1.82 -22.78 -2.00
N ALA A 56 1.99 -21.51 -1.60
CA ALA A 56 0.89 -20.61 -1.22
C ALA A 56 0.20 -20.01 -2.45
N ALA A 57 0.98 -19.64 -3.47
CA ALA A 57 0.45 -19.15 -4.74
C ALA A 57 1.47 -19.35 -5.88
N ARG A 58 0.94 -19.44 -7.10
CA ARG A 58 1.67 -19.23 -8.34
C ARG A 58 1.15 -17.92 -8.92
N VAL A 59 2.02 -16.94 -9.08
CA VAL A 59 1.71 -15.65 -9.67
C VAL A 59 2.23 -15.66 -11.10
N GLN A 60 1.36 -15.30 -12.05
CA GLN A 60 1.69 -15.25 -13.47
C GLN A 60 1.36 -13.88 -14.02
N ILE A 61 2.15 -13.39 -14.96
CA ILE A 61 1.79 -12.25 -15.80
C ILE A 61 1.42 -12.81 -17.17
N GLU A 62 0.22 -12.44 -17.62
CA GLU A 62 -0.33 -12.85 -18.89
C GLU A 62 -0.54 -11.64 -19.78
N VAL A 63 -0.16 -11.74 -21.05
CA VAL A 63 -0.34 -10.70 -22.05
C VAL A 63 -0.91 -11.35 -23.32
N GLY A 64 -2.06 -10.88 -23.76
CA GLY A 64 -2.70 -11.42 -24.98
C GLY A 64 -3.09 -12.90 -24.91
N GLY A 65 -3.33 -13.43 -23.70
CA GLY A 65 -3.66 -14.84 -23.48
C GLY A 65 -2.44 -15.75 -23.31
N GLU A 66 -1.23 -15.19 -23.27
CA GLU A 66 0.01 -15.95 -23.08
C GLU A 66 0.70 -15.57 -21.77
N VAL A 67 1.16 -16.58 -21.02
CA VAL A 67 1.94 -16.39 -19.80
C VAL A 67 3.37 -15.97 -20.16
N VAL A 68 3.72 -14.71 -19.89
CA VAL A 68 5.05 -14.16 -20.20
C VAL A 68 6.07 -14.38 -19.10
N THR A 69 5.60 -14.50 -17.84
CA THR A 69 6.47 -14.82 -16.70
C THR A 69 5.67 -15.38 -15.53
N GLN A 70 6.36 -16.05 -14.60
CA GLN A 70 5.75 -16.58 -13.38
C GLN A 70 6.68 -16.55 -12.19
N GLY A 71 6.08 -16.47 -11.00
CA GLY A 71 6.76 -16.60 -9.70
C GLY A 71 5.99 -17.52 -8.76
N LEU A 72 6.70 -18.14 -7.82
CA LEU A 72 6.12 -19.01 -6.81
C LEU A 72 6.23 -18.37 -5.43
N VAL A 73 5.11 -18.29 -4.73
CA VAL A 73 5.06 -17.86 -3.33
C VAL A 73 4.99 -19.13 -2.47
N LYS A 74 6.03 -19.37 -1.70
CA LYS A 74 6.11 -20.50 -0.78
C LYS A 74 5.92 -20.02 0.66
N ALA A 75 5.22 -20.81 1.46
CA ALA A 75 5.09 -20.63 2.90
C ALA A 75 5.82 -21.75 3.63
N LEU A 76 6.67 -21.39 4.57
CA LEU A 76 7.37 -22.30 5.48
C LEU A 76 6.96 -21.93 6.91
N TRP A 77 6.50 -22.90 7.69
CA TRP A 77 6.19 -22.72 9.10
C TRP A 77 7.41 -23.02 9.96
N SER A 78 7.88 -22.05 10.72
CA SER A 78 9.09 -22.15 11.54
C SER A 78 8.82 -21.55 12.92
N ASP A 79 9.46 -22.11 13.94
CA ASP A 79 9.56 -21.57 15.30
C ASP A 79 10.85 -20.73 15.50
N ASP A 80 11.70 -20.66 14.49
CA ASP A 80 12.87 -19.78 14.50
C ASP A 80 12.43 -18.30 14.37
N SER A 81 12.59 -17.56 15.47
CA SER A 81 12.24 -16.14 15.52
C SER A 81 13.04 -15.28 14.53
N ALA A 82 14.28 -15.64 14.22
CA ALA A 82 15.12 -14.93 13.26
C ALA A 82 14.57 -15.04 11.83
N LEU A 83 13.86 -16.12 11.51
CA LEU A 83 13.17 -16.28 10.22
C LEU A 83 11.79 -15.66 10.21
N THR A 84 11.00 -15.82 11.29
CA THR A 84 9.61 -15.39 11.36
C THR A 84 9.44 -13.88 11.55
N THR A 85 10.43 -13.20 12.11
CA THR A 85 10.42 -11.73 12.29
C THR A 85 11.13 -10.97 11.17
N ARG A 86 11.76 -11.67 10.24
CA ARG A 86 12.48 -11.05 9.13
C ARG A 86 11.51 -10.53 8.07
N ILE A 87 11.36 -9.23 8.00
CA ILE A 87 10.56 -8.59 6.95
C ILE A 87 11.49 -8.16 5.81
N ASN A 88 11.09 -8.45 4.57
CA ASN A 88 11.81 -7.94 3.41
C ASN A 88 11.69 -6.40 3.38
N PRO A 89 12.81 -5.64 3.30
CA PRO A 89 12.77 -4.17 3.34
C PRO A 89 11.89 -3.54 2.24
N ALA A 90 11.89 -4.11 1.03
CA ALA A 90 11.04 -3.60 -0.05
C ALA A 90 9.55 -3.82 0.26
N VAL A 91 9.20 -4.99 0.84
CA VAL A 91 7.81 -5.25 1.28
C VAL A 91 7.41 -4.28 2.38
N ALA A 92 8.26 -4.07 3.39
CA ALA A 92 7.98 -3.12 4.49
C ALA A 92 7.79 -1.69 3.96
N HIS A 93 8.65 -1.24 3.06
CA HIS A 93 8.58 0.09 2.44
C HIS A 93 7.24 0.31 1.72
N TYR A 94 6.87 -0.57 0.79
CA TYR A 94 5.63 -0.41 0.04
C TYR A 94 4.37 -0.60 0.89
N THR A 95 4.42 -1.45 1.91
CA THR A 95 3.30 -1.60 2.85
C THR A 95 3.06 -0.31 3.63
N GLY A 96 4.11 0.34 4.13
CA GLY A 96 4.01 1.63 4.81
C GLY A 96 3.50 2.74 3.89
N GLN A 97 3.94 2.77 2.65
CA GLN A 97 3.44 3.75 1.66
C GLN A 97 1.98 3.51 1.28
N ALA A 98 1.57 2.26 1.12
CA ALA A 98 0.17 1.92 0.84
C ALA A 98 -0.76 2.31 2.01
N GLU A 99 -0.34 2.05 3.26
CA GLU A 99 -1.09 2.49 4.44
C GLU A 99 -1.19 4.01 4.51
N LEU A 100 -0.09 4.73 4.26
CA LEU A 100 -0.08 6.19 4.25
C LEU A 100 -1.05 6.75 3.19
N ALA A 101 -1.00 6.23 1.96
CA ALA A 101 -1.90 6.64 0.89
C ALA A 101 -3.36 6.39 1.26
N GLN A 102 -3.67 5.21 1.79
CA GLN A 102 -5.03 4.84 2.18
C GLN A 102 -5.58 5.79 3.25
N VAL A 103 -4.85 6.03 4.34
CA VAL A 103 -5.35 6.90 5.42
C VAL A 103 -5.48 8.35 4.99
N ILE A 104 -4.66 8.83 4.04
CA ILE A 104 -4.82 10.15 3.43
C ILE A 104 -6.13 10.22 2.63
N GLN A 105 -6.39 9.25 1.76
CA GLN A 105 -7.60 9.21 0.95
C GLN A 105 -8.86 9.12 1.80
N GLU A 106 -8.85 8.23 2.80
CA GLU A 106 -9.97 8.09 3.74
C GLU A 106 -10.20 9.40 4.54
N GLY A 107 -9.14 10.07 4.98
CA GLY A 107 -9.24 11.33 5.70
C GLY A 107 -9.76 12.48 4.84
N LEU A 108 -9.34 12.57 3.59
CA LEU A 108 -9.83 13.58 2.65
C LEU A 108 -11.29 13.32 2.25
N ALA A 109 -11.68 12.06 2.07
CA ALA A 109 -13.06 11.68 1.81
C ALA A 109 -13.98 12.05 2.99
N ALA A 110 -13.59 11.69 4.21
CA ALA A 110 -14.33 12.05 5.44
C ALA A 110 -14.47 13.58 5.58
N LYS A 111 -13.40 14.34 5.28
CA LYS A 111 -13.45 15.81 5.28
C LYS A 111 -14.44 16.33 4.26
N ALA A 112 -14.48 15.77 3.06
CA ALA A 112 -15.42 16.18 2.01
C ALA A 112 -16.88 15.88 2.39
N ASP A 113 -17.11 14.79 3.13
CA ASP A 113 -18.42 14.39 3.65
C ASP A 113 -18.84 15.16 4.92
N GLY A 114 -17.95 16.02 5.46
CA GLY A 114 -18.20 16.79 6.67
C GLY A 114 -18.00 16.02 7.97
N ASP A 115 -17.44 14.81 7.95
CA ASP A 115 -17.07 14.03 9.11
C ASP A 115 -15.68 14.47 9.63
N GLU A 116 -15.69 15.58 10.40
CA GLU A 116 -14.46 16.19 10.93
C GLU A 116 -13.71 15.26 11.90
N ASP A 117 -14.41 14.43 12.65
CA ASP A 117 -13.80 13.51 13.63
C ASP A 117 -13.00 12.42 12.92
N THR A 118 -13.62 11.74 11.95
CA THR A 118 -12.94 10.73 11.12
C THR A 118 -11.82 11.36 10.31
N ALA A 119 -12.02 12.53 9.72
CA ALA A 119 -11.01 13.25 8.96
C ALA A 119 -9.77 13.57 9.82
N THR A 120 -9.99 14.11 11.03
CA THR A 120 -8.92 14.43 11.98
C THR A 120 -8.15 13.17 12.40
N PHE A 121 -8.86 12.09 12.74
CA PHE A 121 -8.24 10.82 13.12
C PHE A 121 -7.38 10.23 11.98
N LYS A 122 -7.92 10.17 10.76
CA LYS A 122 -7.21 9.59 9.60
C LYS A 122 -6.02 10.44 9.17
N LEU A 123 -6.18 11.76 9.07
CA LEU A 123 -5.07 12.65 8.71
C LEU A 123 -4.03 12.76 9.83
N GLY A 124 -4.42 12.59 11.09
CA GLY A 124 -3.50 12.43 12.22
C GLY A 124 -2.66 11.15 12.11
N ARG A 125 -3.32 10.02 11.78
CA ARG A 125 -2.60 8.77 11.49
C ARG A 125 -1.63 8.93 10.32
N ALA A 126 -2.01 9.67 9.27
CA ALA A 126 -1.13 9.97 8.15
C ALA A 126 0.09 10.80 8.58
N ALA A 127 -0.08 11.80 9.42
CA ALA A 127 1.02 12.60 9.94
C ALA A 127 2.02 11.76 10.74
N LYS A 128 1.52 10.87 11.58
CA LYS A 128 2.33 9.90 12.33
C LYS A 128 3.12 8.96 11.41
N LEU A 129 2.46 8.33 10.45
CA LEU A 129 3.11 7.43 9.49
C LEU A 129 4.18 8.15 8.65
N ALA A 130 3.90 9.38 8.22
CA ALA A 130 4.87 10.19 7.48
C ALA A 130 6.11 10.52 8.32
N ALA A 131 5.94 10.82 9.62
CA ALA A 131 7.04 11.05 10.55
C ALA A 131 7.84 9.77 10.81
N GLU A 132 7.19 8.64 11.13
CA GLU A 132 7.82 7.34 11.39
C GLU A 132 8.65 6.84 10.18
N THR A 133 8.21 7.14 8.97
CA THR A 133 8.88 6.72 7.72
C THR A 133 9.87 7.77 7.18
N GLY A 134 9.97 8.93 7.82
CA GLY A 134 10.79 10.04 7.34
C GLY A 134 10.34 10.61 5.99
N ASN A 135 9.05 10.48 5.66
CA ASN A 135 8.50 10.98 4.40
C ASN A 135 8.24 12.50 4.48
N GLU A 136 9.30 13.28 4.24
CA GLU A 136 9.23 14.74 4.32
C GLU A 136 8.26 15.33 3.30
N GLU A 137 8.16 14.76 2.10
CA GLU A 137 7.24 15.25 1.07
C GLU A 137 5.78 15.13 1.52
N ALA A 138 5.40 13.97 2.03
CA ALA A 138 4.05 13.76 2.58
C ALA A 138 3.79 14.70 3.76
N THR A 139 4.77 14.88 4.66
CA THR A 139 4.66 15.79 5.81
C THR A 139 4.43 17.23 5.36
N GLN A 140 5.15 17.72 4.35
CA GLN A 140 4.98 19.08 3.83
C GLN A 140 3.62 19.28 3.16
N ARG A 141 3.10 18.28 2.48
CA ARG A 141 1.78 18.34 1.86
C ARG A 141 0.66 18.26 2.89
N LEU A 142 0.80 17.38 3.89
CA LEU A 142 -0.15 17.30 5.03
C LEU A 142 -0.26 18.65 5.75
N LYS A 143 0.85 19.35 5.99
CA LYS A 143 0.87 20.69 6.62
C LYS A 143 0.05 21.75 5.87
N LYS A 144 -0.29 21.53 4.61
CA LYS A 144 -1.17 22.44 3.86
C LYS A 144 -2.65 22.19 4.15
N VAL A 145 -3.00 20.98 4.60
CA VAL A 145 -4.39 20.55 4.85
C VAL A 145 -4.71 20.53 6.35
N VAL A 146 -3.70 20.22 7.17
CA VAL A 146 -3.83 20.17 8.63
C VAL A 146 -2.70 20.96 9.33
N ASP A 147 -2.99 21.45 10.53
CA ASP A 147 -1.96 21.88 11.48
C ASP A 147 -1.51 20.66 12.28
N ILE A 148 -0.26 20.25 12.14
CA ILE A 148 0.32 19.12 12.89
C ILE A 148 0.81 19.68 14.24
N GLU A 149 0.11 19.33 15.31
CA GLU A 149 0.44 19.74 16.68
C GLU A 149 1.50 18.82 17.29
N ASP A 150 1.34 17.50 17.05
CA ASP A 150 2.29 16.47 17.48
C ASP A 150 2.28 15.32 16.46
N ALA A 151 3.40 15.16 15.76
CA ALA A 151 3.54 14.12 14.73
C ALA A 151 3.69 12.71 15.35
N ASP A 152 4.32 12.59 16.53
CA ASP A 152 4.57 11.27 17.14
C ASP A 152 3.27 10.63 17.65
N THR A 153 2.36 11.45 18.16
CA THR A 153 1.02 10.99 18.57
C THR A 153 0.00 11.03 17.45
N GLY A 154 0.29 11.76 16.35
CA GLY A 154 -0.65 11.99 15.27
C GLY A 154 -1.73 13.00 15.61
N THR A 155 -1.43 13.95 16.52
CA THR A 155 -2.36 15.02 16.90
C THR A 155 -2.34 16.10 15.84
N VAL A 156 -3.49 16.32 15.20
CA VAL A 156 -3.65 17.33 14.15
C VAL A 156 -4.95 18.11 14.31
N ARG A 157 -5.03 19.27 13.66
CA ARG A 157 -6.24 20.07 13.53
C ARG A 157 -6.49 20.36 12.05
N LEU A 158 -7.72 20.16 11.59
CA LEU A 158 -8.10 20.46 10.22
C LEU A 158 -8.01 21.97 9.95
N LYS A 159 -7.37 22.35 8.84
CA LYS A 159 -7.37 23.74 8.39
C LYS A 159 -8.69 24.07 7.70
N ARG A 160 -9.33 25.17 8.11
CA ARG A 160 -10.56 25.66 7.50
C ARG A 160 -10.34 26.34 6.15
N ASP A 161 -9.13 26.86 5.92
CA ASP A 161 -8.68 27.57 4.73
C ASP A 161 -7.87 26.71 3.78
N ALA A 162 -7.79 25.39 4.03
CA ALA A 162 -7.14 24.46 3.10
C ALA A 162 -7.80 24.52 1.72
N SER A 163 -7.02 24.83 0.70
CA SER A 163 -7.54 24.92 -0.65
C SER A 163 -7.85 23.52 -1.22
N LYS A 164 -8.87 23.42 -2.04
CA LYS A 164 -9.19 22.17 -2.76
C LYS A 164 -8.02 21.70 -3.63
N LEU A 165 -7.18 22.62 -4.10
CA LEU A 165 -5.97 22.31 -4.85
C LEU A 165 -4.91 21.61 -3.96
N ASP A 166 -4.75 22.04 -2.70
CA ASP A 166 -3.82 21.41 -1.76
C ASP A 166 -4.31 20.02 -1.36
N GLU A 167 -5.61 19.82 -1.18
CA GLU A 167 -6.21 18.51 -0.94
C GLU A 167 -5.99 17.55 -2.12
N MET A 168 -6.26 17.99 -3.36
CA MET A 168 -6.02 17.20 -4.57
C MET A 168 -4.52 16.91 -4.77
N ALA A 169 -3.65 17.86 -4.44
CA ALA A 169 -2.20 17.67 -4.53
C ALA A 169 -1.71 16.64 -3.49
N LEU A 170 -2.27 16.65 -2.28
CA LEU A 170 -1.98 15.66 -1.25
C LEU A 170 -2.45 14.27 -1.69
N ASP A 171 -3.69 14.14 -2.14
CA ASP A 171 -4.26 12.87 -2.64
C ASP A 171 -3.39 12.28 -3.77
N THR A 172 -3.17 13.06 -4.84
CA THR A 172 -2.40 12.62 -6.01
C THR A 172 -0.95 12.23 -5.67
N SER A 173 -0.32 12.96 -4.75
CA SER A 173 1.06 12.66 -4.36
C SER A 173 1.19 11.46 -3.44
N SER A 174 0.17 11.18 -2.62
CA SER A 174 0.17 10.07 -1.68
C SER A 174 0.25 8.71 -2.37
N THR A 175 -0.32 8.60 -3.56
CA THR A 175 -0.32 7.37 -4.36
C THR A 175 0.91 7.19 -5.24
N LYS A 176 1.71 8.24 -5.49
CA LYS A 176 2.93 8.15 -6.30
C LYS A 176 4.04 7.46 -5.54
N THR A 177 4.70 6.51 -6.19
CA THR A 177 5.83 5.78 -5.64
C THR A 177 6.99 5.72 -6.62
N THR A 178 8.18 5.50 -6.09
CA THR A 178 9.39 5.23 -6.86
C THR A 178 9.94 3.87 -6.47
N ARG A 179 10.51 3.16 -7.44
CA ARG A 179 11.09 1.85 -7.19
C ARG A 179 12.27 1.95 -6.22
N VAL A 180 12.21 1.18 -5.13
CA VAL A 180 13.34 1.01 -4.22
C VAL A 180 14.38 0.13 -4.92
N ARG A 181 15.59 0.64 -5.11
CA ARG A 181 16.71 -0.17 -5.60
C ARG A 181 17.22 -1.00 -4.43
N PRO A 182 17.41 -2.34 -4.59
CA PRO A 182 18.11 -3.12 -3.58
C PRO A 182 19.49 -2.49 -3.36
N SER A 183 19.85 -2.24 -2.11
CA SER A 183 21.23 -1.94 -1.76
C SER A 183 22.09 -3.14 -2.12
N SER A 184 23.06 -2.92 -2.98
CA SER A 184 24.07 -3.92 -3.41
C SER A 184 24.87 -4.43 -2.23
#